data_e7779e7b708791f4937b6c9f0978c539
#
_entry.id   e7779e7b708791f4937b6c9f0978c539
#
_cell.length_a   1.000
_cell.length_b   1.000
_cell.length_c   1.000
_cell.angle_alpha   90.00
_cell.angle_beta   90.00
_cell.angle_gamma   90.00
#
_symmetry.space_group_name_H-M   'P 1'
#
loop_
_entity.id
_entity.type
_entity.pdbx_description
1 polymer ?
#
loop_
_entity_poly.entity_id
_entity_poly.type
_entity_poly.pdbx_seq_one_letter_code
_entity_poly.pdbx_strand_id
1 'polypeptide(L)'
;KKRWIAAGLAAVTACSVFISGCGDDKKAAADKIVRVAGTVSVSSSSMDPAKGWDGWYIVRYGVGETLFKVGDGLKIEPWLAEKFEKIDDLTWKITLKKNVTFSNGEAMTPQKVIDSLKRAGDMNERAGFLKTAVYTVDGDAVVIKTEKPRLTLINDLADPYATIIDVANTKDFEKAPIGTGPFVMASYESNKKAVMKKNPKYWGGEVKSDGV
;
A
#
# COMPACT_ATOMS: atom_id res chain seq x y z
N LYS A 1 -70.66 -38.25 -36.83
CA LYS A 1 -71.23 -36.95 -37.18
C LYS A 1 -70.11 -35.91 -37.03
N LYS A 2 -69.44 -35.57 -38.10
CA LYS A 2 -69.50 -34.32 -38.86
C LYS A 2 -69.52 -33.08 -37.94
N ARG A 3 -68.45 -32.20 -37.96
CA ARG A 3 -68.29 -31.13 -38.96
C ARG A 3 -67.01 -30.34 -38.72
N TRP A 4 -66.37 -30.09 -39.79
CA TRP A 4 -65.40 -29.08 -40.22
C TRP A 4 -65.74 -27.65 -39.83
N ILE A 5 -64.74 -26.81 -39.66
CA ILE A 5 -64.61 -25.40 -40.14
C ILE A 5 -63.18 -24.99 -39.68
N ALA A 6 -62.22 -24.90 -40.54
CA ALA A 6 -61.82 -23.92 -41.52
C ALA A 6 -61.24 -22.62 -40.89
N ALA A 7 -59.93 -22.49 -41.11
CA ALA A 7 -59.16 -21.33 -41.57
C ALA A 7 -59.36 -19.95 -40.91
N GLY A 8 -58.25 -19.42 -40.51
CA GLY A 8 -58.10 -18.00 -40.22
C GLY A 8 -56.61 -17.61 -40.13
N LEU A 9 -55.99 -17.46 -41.32
CA LEU A 9 -54.62 -16.91 -41.45
C LEU A 9 -54.71 -15.40 -41.26
N ALA A 10 -54.18 -14.88 -40.16
CA ALA A 10 -54.00 -13.45 -39.97
C ALA A 10 -52.50 -13.14 -39.96
N ALA A 11 -52.02 -12.65 -41.07
CA ALA A 11 -50.69 -12.08 -41.22
C ALA A 11 -50.65 -10.74 -40.46
N VAL A 12 -49.92 -10.71 -39.37
CA VAL A 12 -49.55 -9.46 -38.72
C VAL A 12 -48.19 -9.01 -39.22
N THR A 13 -48.24 -8.02 -40.08
CA THR A 13 -47.07 -7.30 -40.58
C THR A 13 -46.50 -6.49 -39.43
N ALA A 14 -45.38 -6.92 -38.85
CA ALA A 14 -44.64 -6.14 -37.88
C ALA A 14 -43.87 -5.03 -38.59
N CYS A 15 -44.31 -3.79 -38.45
CA CYS A 15 -43.54 -2.59 -38.76
C CYS A 15 -42.35 -2.50 -37.81
N SER A 16 -41.16 -2.84 -38.27
CA SER A 16 -39.90 -2.55 -37.62
C SER A 16 -39.63 -1.07 -37.74
N VAL A 17 -39.91 -0.34 -36.69
CA VAL A 17 -39.45 1.05 -36.52
C VAL A 17 -37.99 0.97 -36.10
N PHE A 18 -37.09 1.22 -37.01
CA PHE A 18 -35.67 1.50 -36.70
C PHE A 18 -35.64 2.89 -36.07
N ILE A 19 -35.59 2.92 -34.74
CA ILE A 19 -35.16 4.12 -34.02
C ILE A 19 -33.64 4.07 -33.99
N SER A 20 -33.01 4.77 -34.93
CA SER A 20 -31.58 5.12 -34.84
C SER A 20 -31.41 6.13 -33.73
N GLY A 21 -31.30 5.62 -32.51
CA GLY A 21 -30.80 6.40 -31.39
C GLY A 21 -29.28 6.40 -31.47
N CYS A 22 -28.68 7.45 -32.03
CA CYS A 22 -27.28 7.79 -31.70
C CYS A 22 -27.23 8.18 -30.22
N GLY A 23 -27.07 7.19 -29.37
CA GLY A 23 -26.59 7.37 -28.02
C GLY A 23 -25.08 7.13 -28.07
N ASP A 24 -24.30 8.15 -27.77
CA ASP A 24 -22.89 8.00 -27.39
C ASP A 24 -22.84 7.14 -26.12
N ASP A 25 -22.87 5.84 -26.31
CA ASP A 25 -22.46 4.88 -25.28
C ASP A 25 -20.96 5.07 -25.05
N LYS A 26 -20.59 6.08 -24.25
CA LYS A 26 -19.32 6.07 -23.55
C LYS A 26 -19.34 4.81 -22.68
N LYS A 27 -18.86 3.71 -23.26
CA LYS A 27 -18.56 2.49 -22.51
C LYS A 27 -17.66 2.92 -21.36
N ALA A 28 -18.18 2.97 -20.14
CA ALA A 28 -17.38 3.22 -18.95
C ALA A 28 -16.21 2.25 -19.01
N ALA A 29 -15.00 2.78 -19.02
CA ALA A 29 -13.82 1.94 -19.01
C ALA A 29 -13.91 1.03 -17.77
N ALA A 30 -13.79 -0.29 -17.99
CA ALA A 30 -13.83 -1.23 -16.90
C ALA A 30 -12.67 -0.94 -15.93
N ASP A 31 -12.95 -0.91 -14.64
CA ASP A 31 -11.95 -0.68 -13.60
C ASP A 31 -10.78 -1.67 -13.75
N LYS A 32 -9.56 -1.16 -13.74
CA LYS A 32 -8.33 -1.94 -13.82
C LYS A 32 -7.96 -2.45 -12.41
N ILE A 33 -8.63 -3.48 -11.95
CA ILE A 33 -8.39 -4.07 -10.63
C ILE A 33 -7.41 -5.23 -10.73
N VAL A 34 -6.33 -5.18 -9.95
CA VAL A 34 -5.41 -6.31 -9.76
C VAL A 34 -5.98 -7.23 -8.70
N ARG A 35 -6.12 -8.54 -9.01
CA ARG A 35 -6.58 -9.54 -8.06
C ARG A 35 -5.44 -10.48 -7.70
N VAL A 36 -5.12 -10.53 -6.41
CA VAL A 36 -4.09 -11.41 -5.87
C VAL A 36 -4.76 -12.48 -5.02
N ALA A 37 -4.53 -13.74 -5.36
CA ALA A 37 -4.96 -14.87 -4.54
C ALA A 37 -3.75 -15.49 -3.87
N GLY A 38 -3.80 -15.65 -2.55
CA GLY A 38 -2.79 -16.34 -1.78
C GLY A 38 -3.24 -17.74 -1.42
N THR A 39 -2.40 -18.75 -1.65
CA THR A 39 -2.64 -20.15 -1.22
C THR A 39 -2.10 -20.43 0.19
N VAL A 40 -1.28 -19.53 0.71
CA VAL A 40 -0.73 -19.65 2.05
C VAL A 40 -1.60 -18.85 2.99
N SER A 41 -2.32 -19.54 3.84
CA SER A 41 -2.91 -18.94 5.03
C SER A 41 -1.75 -18.51 5.93
N VAL A 42 -1.14 -17.40 5.59
CA VAL A 42 -0.32 -16.71 6.57
C VAL A 42 -1.35 -16.10 7.49
N SER A 43 -1.28 -16.45 8.74
CA SER A 43 -2.12 -15.92 9.80
C SER A 43 -1.82 -14.43 10.03
N SER A 44 -2.00 -13.60 8.99
CA SER A 44 -2.00 -12.17 9.19
C SER A 44 -3.33 -11.80 9.79
N SER A 45 -3.29 -11.48 11.05
CA SER A 45 -4.47 -11.03 11.77
C SER A 45 -4.78 -9.58 11.46
N SER A 46 -3.85 -8.84 10.82
CA SER A 46 -3.99 -7.41 10.61
C SER A 46 -3.14 -6.88 9.44
N MET A 47 -3.33 -5.61 9.12
CA MET A 47 -2.48 -4.85 8.18
C MET A 47 -1.44 -3.97 8.91
N ASP A 48 -1.31 -4.13 10.22
CA ASP A 48 -0.35 -3.38 11.03
C ASP A 48 1.09 -3.83 10.76
N PRO A 49 1.96 -2.99 10.17
CA PRO A 49 3.33 -3.40 9.84
C PRO A 49 4.17 -3.76 11.06
N ALA A 50 3.84 -3.22 12.22
CA ALA A 50 4.59 -3.48 13.46
C ALA A 50 4.19 -4.80 14.14
N LYS A 51 3.13 -5.49 13.70
CA LYS A 51 2.71 -6.77 14.28
C LYS A 51 3.35 -7.96 13.57
N GLY A 52 4.19 -8.71 14.28
CA GLY A 52 4.73 -9.99 13.82
C GLY A 52 5.28 -9.94 12.38
N TRP A 53 4.60 -10.61 11.46
CA TRP A 53 4.93 -10.66 10.04
C TRP A 53 3.95 -9.86 9.15
N ASP A 54 3.01 -9.13 9.73
CA ASP A 54 1.92 -8.48 9.00
C ASP A 54 2.41 -7.35 8.07
N GLY A 55 3.57 -6.75 8.35
CA GLY A 55 4.22 -5.78 7.47
C GLY A 55 4.44 -6.26 6.04
N TRP A 56 4.59 -7.57 5.81
CA TRP A 56 4.72 -8.12 4.46
C TRP A 56 3.52 -7.86 3.57
N TYR A 57 2.32 -7.78 4.14
CA TYR A 57 1.09 -7.55 3.37
C TYR A 57 0.93 -6.09 3.01
N ILE A 58 1.18 -5.18 3.95
CA ILE A 58 1.03 -3.74 3.70
C ILE A 58 1.98 -3.26 2.59
N VAL A 59 3.21 -3.81 2.54
CA VAL A 59 4.19 -3.51 1.49
C VAL A 59 3.80 -4.18 0.17
N ARG A 60 3.46 -5.48 0.17
CA ARG A 60 3.08 -6.23 -1.04
C ARG A 60 1.85 -5.68 -1.73
N TYR A 61 0.89 -5.17 -0.96
CA TYR A 61 -0.32 -4.57 -1.50
C TYR A 61 -0.16 -3.09 -1.83
N GLY A 62 1.04 -2.54 -1.65
CA GLY A 62 1.36 -1.17 -2.02
C GLY A 62 0.65 -0.12 -1.18
N VAL A 63 0.33 -0.40 0.08
CA VAL A 63 -0.25 0.57 1.01
C VAL A 63 0.83 1.33 1.75
N GLY A 64 1.92 0.65 2.11
CA GLY A 64 3.05 1.24 2.81
C GLY A 64 4.37 0.96 2.12
N GLU A 65 5.36 1.79 2.39
CA GLU A 65 6.71 1.71 1.86
C GLU A 65 7.73 1.83 3.00
N THR A 66 8.93 1.30 2.77
CA THR A 66 10.07 1.35 3.72
C THR A 66 11.10 2.38 3.26
N LEU A 67 12.04 2.74 4.13
CA LEU A 67 13.14 3.65 3.75
C LEU A 67 14.00 3.08 2.64
N PHE A 68 14.20 1.77 2.65
CA PHE A 68 14.95 1.01 1.63
C PHE A 68 14.10 -0.16 1.14
N LYS A 69 14.44 -0.71 -0.01
CA LYS A 69 13.80 -1.90 -0.58
C LYS A 69 14.84 -2.88 -1.09
N VAL A 70 14.44 -4.12 -1.23
CA VAL A 70 15.22 -5.13 -1.95
C VAL A 70 14.93 -4.97 -3.43
N GLY A 71 15.93 -4.59 -4.19
CA GLY A 71 15.89 -4.46 -5.64
C GLY A 71 16.39 -5.71 -6.36
N ASP A 72 16.73 -5.56 -7.65
CA ASP A 72 17.21 -6.64 -8.49
C ASP A 72 18.53 -7.21 -7.96
N GLY A 73 18.65 -8.53 -8.04
CA GLY A 73 19.83 -9.25 -7.54
C GLY A 73 19.99 -9.16 -6.03
N LEU A 74 18.92 -8.95 -5.27
CA LEU A 74 18.89 -8.83 -3.80
C LEU A 74 19.69 -7.66 -3.25
N LYS A 75 19.93 -6.65 -4.04
CA LYS A 75 20.62 -5.43 -3.60
C LYS A 75 19.65 -4.53 -2.83
N ILE A 76 20.14 -3.91 -1.76
CA ILE A 76 19.35 -2.92 -1.04
C ILE A 76 19.47 -1.58 -1.76
N GLU A 77 18.32 -1.00 -2.06
CA GLU A 77 18.17 0.26 -2.78
C GLU A 77 17.38 1.27 -1.95
N PRO A 78 17.69 2.58 -2.02
CA PRO A 78 16.85 3.61 -1.44
C PRO A 78 15.42 3.58 -2.03
N TRP A 79 14.42 3.73 -1.14
CA TRP A 79 13.01 3.86 -1.54
C TRP A 79 12.42 5.17 -1.07
N LEU A 80 12.02 5.30 0.22
CA LEU A 80 11.65 6.59 0.81
C LEU A 80 12.88 7.42 1.21
N ALA A 81 14.02 6.76 1.44
CA ALA A 81 15.30 7.43 1.54
C ALA A 81 15.77 7.89 0.16
N GLU A 82 16.47 9.03 0.12
CA GLU A 82 17.22 9.50 -1.05
C GLU A 82 18.65 8.94 -1.03
N LYS A 83 19.32 9.04 0.12
CA LYS A 83 20.66 8.55 0.36
C LYS A 83 20.90 8.23 1.82
N PHE A 84 21.98 7.54 2.10
CA PHE A 84 22.44 7.24 3.44
C PHE A 84 23.94 7.37 3.57
N GLU A 85 24.40 7.61 4.79
CA GLU A 85 25.81 7.74 5.13
C GLU A 85 26.06 7.06 6.48
N LYS A 86 27.07 6.22 6.55
CA LYS A 86 27.56 5.66 7.81
C LYS A 86 28.56 6.66 8.41
N ILE A 87 28.17 7.31 9.51
CA ILE A 87 29.01 8.29 10.21
C ILE A 87 30.08 7.56 11.03
N ASP A 88 29.67 6.55 11.79
CA ASP A 88 30.52 5.66 12.57
C ASP A 88 29.87 4.28 12.72
N ASP A 89 30.43 3.40 13.55
CA ASP A 89 29.93 2.03 13.71
C ASP A 89 28.53 1.95 14.37
N LEU A 90 28.12 3.00 15.06
CA LEU A 90 26.83 3.09 15.74
C LEU A 90 25.86 4.03 15.04
N THR A 91 26.35 4.94 14.21
CA THR A 91 25.60 6.10 13.76
C THR A 91 25.46 6.14 12.24
N TRP A 92 24.22 6.27 11.78
CA TRP A 92 23.86 6.39 10.39
C TRP A 92 23.00 7.64 10.17
N LYS A 93 23.26 8.36 9.08
CA LYS A 93 22.44 9.47 8.61
C LYS A 93 21.70 9.05 7.36
N ILE A 94 20.37 9.19 7.37
CA ILE A 94 19.46 8.80 6.27
C ILE A 94 18.74 10.06 5.82
N THR A 95 19.06 10.55 4.63
CA THR A 95 18.37 11.69 4.02
C THR A 95 17.10 11.19 3.36
N LEU A 96 15.98 11.84 3.63
CA LEU A 96 14.68 11.47 3.09
C LEU A 96 14.44 12.11 1.72
N LYS A 97 13.69 11.43 0.87
CA LYS A 97 13.17 12.03 -0.37
C LYS A 97 12.25 13.19 -0.06
N LYS A 98 12.34 14.23 -0.87
CA LYS A 98 11.43 15.38 -0.82
C LYS A 98 10.09 15.04 -1.46
N ASN A 99 9.06 15.79 -1.07
CA ASN A 99 7.71 15.68 -1.64
C ASN A 99 7.01 14.32 -1.46
N VAL A 100 7.50 13.47 -0.57
CA VAL A 100 6.78 12.28 -0.16
C VAL A 100 5.61 12.67 0.73
N THR A 101 4.42 12.16 0.40
CA THR A 101 3.22 12.36 1.21
C THR A 101 2.61 11.02 1.61
N PHE A 102 1.98 11.00 2.76
CA PHE A 102 1.09 9.91 3.15
C PHE A 102 -0.23 9.97 2.37
N SER A 103 -0.97 8.89 2.39
CA SER A 103 -2.25 8.79 1.67
C SER A 103 -3.32 9.78 2.14
N ASN A 104 -3.21 10.32 3.35
CA ASN A 104 -4.05 11.42 3.85
C ASN A 104 -3.63 12.81 3.33
N GLY A 105 -2.50 12.90 2.63
CA GLY A 105 -1.94 14.14 2.09
C GLY A 105 -0.96 14.85 2.99
N GLU A 106 -0.72 14.36 4.21
CA GLU A 106 0.29 14.89 5.12
C GLU A 106 1.70 14.59 4.59
N ALA A 107 2.64 15.54 4.77
CA ALA A 107 4.02 15.36 4.38
C ALA A 107 4.73 14.32 5.27
N MET A 108 5.57 13.49 4.66
CA MET A 108 6.49 12.63 5.37
C MET A 108 7.68 13.46 5.88
N THR A 109 7.67 13.76 7.17
CA THR A 109 8.76 14.49 7.83
C THR A 109 9.71 13.54 8.55
N PRO A 110 10.97 13.94 8.85
CA PRO A 110 11.88 13.14 9.67
C PRO A 110 11.27 12.72 11.00
N GLN A 111 10.49 13.60 11.66
CA GLN A 111 9.84 13.25 12.91
C GLN A 111 8.81 12.13 12.74
N LYS A 112 7.98 12.16 11.70
CA LYS A 112 7.01 11.09 11.42
C LYS A 112 7.69 9.75 11.10
N VAL A 113 8.84 9.79 10.44
CA VAL A 113 9.67 8.60 10.22
C VAL A 113 10.17 8.04 11.55
N ILE A 114 10.69 8.90 12.43
CA ILE A 114 11.14 8.50 13.78
C ILE A 114 10.00 7.87 14.58
N ASP A 115 8.83 8.48 14.57
CA ASP A 115 7.66 7.98 15.30
C ASP A 115 7.23 6.58 14.81
N SER A 116 7.28 6.38 13.49
CA SER A 116 6.99 5.08 12.88
C SER A 116 8.02 4.01 13.27
N LEU A 117 9.32 4.35 13.20
CA LEU A 117 10.40 3.42 13.56
C LEU A 117 10.40 3.09 15.06
N LYS A 118 10.16 4.05 15.94
CA LYS A 118 10.01 3.81 17.38
C LYS A 118 8.84 2.87 17.66
N ARG A 119 7.69 3.11 17.02
CA ARG A 119 6.55 2.22 17.16
C ARG A 119 6.88 0.79 16.72
N ALA A 120 7.58 0.63 15.59
CA ALA A 120 8.04 -0.68 15.15
C ALA A 120 8.94 -1.35 16.20
N GLY A 121 9.87 -0.61 16.79
CA GLY A 121 10.75 -1.09 17.86
C GLY A 121 10.02 -1.49 19.15
N ASP A 122 8.92 -0.81 19.48
CA ASP A 122 8.12 -1.11 20.67
C ASP A 122 7.25 -2.36 20.50
N MET A 123 6.78 -2.62 19.28
CA MET A 123 5.77 -3.65 19.02
C MET A 123 6.31 -4.92 18.37
N ASN A 124 7.44 -4.86 17.69
CA ASN A 124 8.01 -5.99 16.95
C ASN A 124 9.34 -6.41 17.55
N GLU A 125 9.43 -7.62 18.07
CA GLU A 125 10.65 -8.15 18.69
C GLU A 125 11.86 -8.13 17.74
N ARG A 126 11.62 -8.35 16.43
CA ARG A 126 12.68 -8.29 15.41
C ARG A 126 13.24 -6.88 15.21
N ALA A 127 12.44 -5.86 15.53
CA ALA A 127 12.79 -4.45 15.44
C ALA A 127 13.25 -3.86 16.79
N GLY A 128 13.43 -4.65 17.83
CA GLY A 128 13.73 -4.20 19.19
C GLY A 128 14.93 -3.25 19.31
N PHE A 129 15.90 -3.33 18.38
CA PHE A 129 17.02 -2.40 18.31
C PHE A 129 16.59 -0.96 17.99
N LEU A 130 15.45 -0.75 17.32
CA LEU A 130 14.89 0.56 17.03
C LEU A 130 14.30 1.21 18.29
N LYS A 131 13.89 0.41 19.27
CA LYS A 131 13.38 0.90 20.55
C LYS A 131 14.47 1.61 21.37
N THR A 132 15.67 1.03 21.38
CA THR A 132 16.81 1.55 22.15
C THR A 132 17.67 2.55 21.39
N ALA A 133 17.43 2.72 20.09
CA ALA A 133 18.14 3.67 19.26
C ALA A 133 17.82 5.11 19.66
N VAL A 134 18.85 5.98 19.55
CA VAL A 134 18.70 7.42 19.70
C VAL A 134 18.51 8.05 18.32
N TYR A 135 17.51 8.88 18.21
CA TYR A 135 17.14 9.55 16.96
C TYR A 135 17.35 11.05 17.06
N THR A 136 17.88 11.65 15.99
CA THR A 136 18.03 13.10 15.85
C THR A 136 17.56 13.53 14.46
N VAL A 137 16.86 14.64 14.39
CA VAL A 137 16.50 15.30 13.11
C VAL A 137 17.63 16.23 12.72
N ASP A 138 18.11 16.09 11.49
CA ASP A 138 19.14 16.96 10.89
C ASP A 138 18.70 17.41 9.50
N GLY A 139 18.00 18.54 9.44
CA GLY A 139 17.35 19.03 8.22
C GLY A 139 16.32 18.02 7.70
N ASP A 140 16.52 17.55 6.45
CA ASP A 140 15.67 16.52 5.81
C ASP A 140 16.14 15.09 6.14
N ALA A 141 17.03 14.90 7.11
CA ALA A 141 17.57 13.61 7.46
C ALA A 141 17.16 13.14 8.86
N VAL A 142 17.11 11.83 9.01
CA VAL A 142 17.06 11.13 10.29
C VAL A 142 18.43 10.58 10.59
N VAL A 143 18.99 10.94 11.75
CA VAL A 143 20.21 10.33 12.29
C VAL A 143 19.79 9.27 13.29
N ILE A 144 20.25 8.04 13.09
CA ILE A 144 19.96 6.88 13.94
C ILE A 144 21.25 6.41 14.57
N LYS A 145 21.32 6.48 15.90
CA LYS A 145 22.43 5.93 16.67
C LYS A 145 21.96 4.69 17.43
N THR A 146 22.47 3.54 17.07
CA THR A 146 22.16 2.26 17.71
C THR A 146 23.00 2.04 18.97
N GLU A 147 22.48 1.26 19.91
CA GLU A 147 23.20 0.93 21.15
C GLU A 147 24.46 0.09 20.91
N LYS A 148 24.43 -0.76 19.89
CA LYS A 148 25.53 -1.64 19.47
C LYS A 148 25.79 -1.48 17.98
N PRO A 149 27.02 -1.75 17.49
CA PRO A 149 27.30 -1.73 16.07
C PRO A 149 26.30 -2.57 15.27
N ARG A 150 25.71 -1.95 14.23
CA ARG A 150 24.72 -2.61 13.39
C ARG A 150 25.01 -2.37 11.92
N LEU A 151 25.89 -3.19 11.37
CA LEU A 151 26.30 -3.10 9.97
C LEU A 151 25.16 -3.40 8.99
N THR A 152 24.13 -4.10 9.47
CA THR A 152 22.95 -4.47 8.68
C THR A 152 21.81 -3.46 8.78
N LEU A 153 22.01 -2.29 9.40
CA LEU A 153 20.92 -1.32 9.63
C LEU A 153 20.11 -1.02 8.36
N ILE A 154 20.79 -0.81 7.23
CA ILE A 154 20.11 -0.48 5.96
C ILE A 154 19.25 -1.65 5.47
N ASN A 155 19.72 -2.89 5.64
CA ASN A 155 18.92 -4.10 5.34
C ASN A 155 17.72 -4.22 6.29
N ASP A 156 17.94 -3.94 7.58
CA ASP A 156 16.88 -3.98 8.59
C ASP A 156 15.79 -2.93 8.32
N LEU A 157 16.17 -1.77 7.79
CA LEU A 157 15.24 -0.71 7.38
C LEU A 157 14.56 -0.96 6.03
N ALA A 158 14.92 -2.04 5.33
CA ALA A 158 14.20 -2.57 4.18
C ALA A 158 13.22 -3.70 4.57
N ASP A 159 13.29 -4.20 5.80
CA ASP A 159 12.35 -5.21 6.28
C ASP A 159 10.95 -4.58 6.46
N PRO A 160 9.89 -5.25 6.03
CA PRO A 160 8.52 -4.76 6.11
C PRO A 160 8.03 -4.28 7.47
N TYR A 161 8.60 -4.74 8.60
CA TYR A 161 8.26 -4.18 9.91
C TYR A 161 8.64 -2.70 10.05
N ALA A 162 9.62 -2.25 9.28
CA ALA A 162 10.07 -0.85 9.25
C ALA A 162 9.28 0.01 8.25
N THR A 163 8.09 -0.43 7.83
CA THR A 163 7.19 0.36 6.97
C THR A 163 6.84 1.67 7.64
N ILE A 164 6.95 2.76 6.88
CA ILE A 164 6.66 4.11 7.37
C ILE A 164 5.17 4.40 7.27
N ILE A 165 4.55 4.70 8.40
CA ILE A 165 3.13 5.06 8.52
C ILE A 165 2.96 6.35 9.30
N ASP A 166 1.87 7.06 9.06
CA ASP A 166 1.50 8.24 9.83
C ASP A 166 0.89 7.82 11.18
N VAL A 167 1.74 7.62 12.18
CA VAL A 167 1.33 7.14 13.51
C VAL A 167 0.34 8.07 14.17
N ALA A 168 0.53 9.38 14.05
CA ALA A 168 -0.31 10.38 14.72
C ALA A 168 -1.75 10.41 14.18
N ASN A 169 -1.94 10.12 12.88
CA ASN A 169 -3.24 10.20 12.23
C ASN A 169 -3.88 8.83 11.97
N THR A 170 -3.15 7.72 12.12
CA THR A 170 -3.70 6.38 11.99
C THR A 170 -4.56 6.02 13.20
N LYS A 171 -5.86 5.86 12.98
CA LYS A 171 -6.82 5.49 14.05
C LYS A 171 -6.96 3.97 14.22
N ASP A 172 -6.84 3.22 13.14
CA ASP A 172 -6.94 1.77 13.11
C ASP A 172 -5.74 1.21 12.33
N PHE A 173 -4.71 0.82 13.08
CA PHE A 173 -3.49 0.25 12.49
C PHE A 173 -3.72 -1.11 11.84
N GLU A 174 -4.72 -1.86 12.32
CA GLU A 174 -4.97 -3.21 11.85
C GLU A 174 -5.74 -3.26 10.53
N LYS A 175 -6.62 -2.27 10.29
CA LYS A 175 -7.51 -2.28 9.13
C LYS A 175 -7.27 -1.16 8.14
N ALA A 176 -6.78 -0.01 8.62
CA ALA A 176 -6.65 1.21 7.83
C ALA A 176 -5.39 2.01 8.16
N PRO A 177 -4.19 1.39 8.12
CA PRO A 177 -2.93 2.13 8.31
C PRO A 177 -2.76 3.18 7.22
N ILE A 178 -2.28 4.35 7.59
CA ILE A 178 -2.00 5.46 6.68
C ILE A 178 -0.53 5.38 6.25
N GLY A 179 -0.29 4.81 5.08
CA GLY A 179 1.04 4.66 4.49
C GLY A 179 1.31 5.65 3.38
N THR A 180 2.46 5.52 2.74
CA THR A 180 2.95 6.38 1.65
C THR A 180 2.69 5.79 0.26
N GLY A 181 2.15 4.58 0.18
CA GLY A 181 2.12 3.79 -1.04
C GLY A 181 1.09 4.20 -2.10
N PRO A 182 1.13 3.54 -3.28
CA PRO A 182 0.23 3.80 -4.41
C PRO A 182 -1.23 3.43 -4.16
N PHE A 183 -1.52 2.69 -3.10
CA PHE A 183 -2.88 2.27 -2.74
C PHE A 183 -3.22 2.63 -1.30
N VAL A 184 -4.53 2.77 -1.05
CA VAL A 184 -5.12 3.06 0.26
C VAL A 184 -6.09 1.96 0.62
N MET A 185 -6.09 1.53 1.88
CA MET A 185 -7.04 0.54 2.36
C MET A 185 -8.48 1.04 2.22
N ALA A 186 -9.31 0.27 1.54
CA ALA A 186 -10.75 0.50 1.44
C ALA A 186 -11.53 -0.39 2.41
N SER A 187 -11.14 -1.65 2.56
CA SER A 187 -11.67 -2.56 3.55
C SER A 187 -10.70 -3.69 3.85
N TYR A 188 -10.78 -4.24 5.03
CA TYR A 188 -10.03 -5.40 5.46
C TYR A 188 -10.89 -6.33 6.30
N GLU A 189 -10.91 -7.60 5.91
CA GLU A 189 -11.52 -8.68 6.66
C GLU A 189 -10.47 -9.78 6.82
N SER A 190 -10.04 -10.00 8.08
CA SER A 190 -8.98 -10.95 8.40
C SER A 190 -9.26 -12.34 7.82
N ASN A 191 -8.24 -12.96 7.22
CA ASN A 191 -8.30 -14.28 6.58
C ASN A 191 -9.31 -14.41 5.43
N LYS A 192 -9.86 -13.31 4.93
CA LYS A 192 -10.82 -13.34 3.83
C LYS A 192 -10.43 -12.43 2.67
N LYS A 193 -10.38 -11.12 2.92
CA LYS A 193 -10.25 -10.15 1.85
C LYS A 193 -9.65 -8.83 2.32
N ALA A 194 -8.71 -8.33 1.55
CA ALA A 194 -8.26 -6.95 1.61
C ALA A 194 -8.64 -6.27 0.29
N VAL A 195 -9.17 -5.06 0.37
CA VAL A 195 -9.50 -4.23 -0.79
C VAL A 195 -8.77 -2.92 -0.66
N MET A 196 -8.01 -2.58 -1.67
CA MET A 196 -7.31 -1.31 -1.77
C MET A 196 -7.81 -0.53 -2.98
N LYS A 197 -7.82 0.78 -2.83
CA LYS A 197 -8.12 1.74 -3.91
C LYS A 197 -6.87 2.52 -4.26
N LYS A 198 -6.80 3.00 -5.49
CA LYS A 198 -5.77 3.90 -5.97
C LYS A 198 -5.60 5.10 -5.03
N ASN A 199 -4.37 5.42 -4.69
CA ASN A 199 -4.02 6.66 -4.01
C ASN A 199 -3.88 7.78 -5.04
N PRO A 200 -4.82 8.72 -5.13
CA PRO A 200 -4.76 9.80 -6.13
C PRO A 200 -3.65 10.81 -5.86
N LYS A 201 -3.06 10.78 -4.66
CA LYS A 201 -1.98 11.67 -4.22
C LYS A 201 -0.65 10.94 -4.08
N TYR A 202 -0.47 9.81 -4.77
CA TYR A 202 0.76 9.06 -4.67
C TYR A 202 1.96 9.89 -5.16
N TRP A 203 2.94 10.05 -4.30
CA TRP A 203 4.15 10.83 -4.55
C TRP A 203 5.04 10.25 -5.67
N GLY A 204 4.98 8.93 -5.89
CA GLY A 204 5.81 8.20 -6.85
C GLY A 204 5.29 8.24 -8.29
N GLY A 205 4.26 9.04 -8.59
CA GLY A 205 3.72 9.23 -9.93
C GLY A 205 2.42 8.51 -10.22
N GLU A 206 2.12 8.29 -11.50
CA GLU A 206 0.84 7.72 -11.92
C GLU A 206 0.71 6.24 -11.53
N VAL A 207 -0.37 5.91 -10.85
CA VAL A 207 -0.75 4.53 -10.54
C VAL A 207 -1.63 3.99 -11.65
N LYS A 208 -1.19 2.92 -12.32
CA LYS A 208 -1.86 2.37 -13.52
C LYS A 208 -3.11 1.54 -13.21
N SER A 209 -3.22 1.00 -12.00
CA SER A 209 -4.36 0.21 -11.54
C SER A 209 -5.30 1.07 -10.69
N ASP A 210 -6.59 0.79 -10.73
CA ASP A 210 -7.59 1.51 -9.94
C ASP A 210 -7.73 0.93 -8.53
N GLY A 211 -7.19 -0.29 -8.31
CA GLY A 211 -7.18 -0.95 -7.00
C GLY A 211 -6.56 -2.34 -7.01
N VAL A 212 -6.54 -2.95 -5.87
CA VAL A 212 -6.08 -4.33 -5.60
C VAL A 212 -7.12 -5.07 -4.75
#